data_398278752b9ffb4e87bf36023db9b81f
#
_entry.id   398278752b9ffb4e87bf36023db9b81f
#
_cell.length_a   1.000
_cell.length_b   1.000
_cell.length_c   1.000
_cell.angle_alpha   90.00
_cell.angle_beta   90.00
_cell.angle_gamma   90.00
#
_symmetry.space_group_name_H-M   'P 1'
#
loop_
_entity.id
_entity.type
_entity.pdbx_description
1 polymer ?
#
loop_
_entity_poly.entity_id
_entity_poly.type
_entity_poly.pdbx_seq_one_letter_code
_entity_poly.pdbx_strand_id
1 'polypeptide(L)'
;LRIDSGDTVAIQTVPAGGGQVAPGINEGQIEKINGAVHNRGPHTVTGPIYVNNAEPGDLLAIHINRIQLPMYATNNTAKGKGLFPDEFPEQVTSYYLDTDKMQMRFSPNVLVPLKPFPGVLAVGRSDTTGPWCTDGKCSTEQPGPYGGNMDLPEMQTGSTTYFPVQVNGGLIWTGDSHAK
;
A
#
# COMPACT_ATOMS: atom_id res chain seq x y z
N LEU A 1 -4.64 13.65 -11.99
CA LEU A 1 -4.79 14.81 -11.12
C LEU A 1 -3.51 15.66 -11.18
N ARG A 2 -3.64 16.99 -11.16
CA ARG A 2 -2.54 17.95 -11.03
C ARG A 2 -2.78 18.82 -9.81
N ILE A 3 -1.73 19.11 -9.06
CA ILE A 3 -1.75 19.91 -7.83
C ILE A 3 -0.54 20.85 -7.78
N ASP A 4 -0.60 21.84 -6.90
CA ASP A 4 0.51 22.70 -6.58
C ASP A 4 1.18 22.29 -5.26
N SER A 5 2.41 22.74 -5.05
CA SER A 5 3.08 22.56 -3.75
C SER A 5 2.30 23.23 -2.63
N GLY A 6 2.06 22.50 -1.54
CA GLY A 6 1.23 22.94 -0.42
C GLY A 6 -0.24 22.53 -0.50
N ASP A 7 -0.70 22.00 -1.62
CA ASP A 7 -2.06 21.47 -1.74
C ASP A 7 -2.26 20.22 -0.87
N THR A 8 -3.51 20.03 -0.46
CA THR A 8 -3.96 18.80 0.23
C THR A 8 -4.93 18.04 -0.67
N VAL A 9 -4.69 16.74 -0.81
CA VAL A 9 -5.53 15.84 -1.60
C VAL A 9 -6.09 14.71 -0.75
N ALA A 10 -7.33 14.33 -1.00
CA ALA A 10 -7.91 13.11 -0.45
C ALA A 10 -7.74 11.98 -1.47
N ILE A 11 -7.10 10.89 -1.06
CA ILE A 11 -6.85 9.72 -1.90
C ILE A 11 -7.62 8.54 -1.33
N GLN A 12 -8.51 7.97 -2.13
CA GLN A 12 -9.13 6.70 -1.81
C GLN A 12 -8.22 5.58 -2.32
N THR A 13 -7.66 4.81 -1.40
CA THR A 13 -6.86 3.63 -1.72
C THR A 13 -7.76 2.40 -1.86
N VAL A 14 -7.29 1.45 -2.64
CA VAL A 14 -7.95 0.16 -2.87
C VAL A 14 -7.07 -0.93 -2.26
N PRO A 15 -7.62 -1.90 -1.52
CA PRO A 15 -6.85 -3.02 -0.99
C PRO A 15 -6.15 -3.81 -2.10
N ALA A 16 -5.10 -4.53 -1.76
CA ALA A 16 -4.47 -5.50 -2.64
C ALA A 16 -5.52 -6.41 -3.29
N GLY A 17 -5.25 -6.89 -4.51
CA GLY A 17 -6.22 -7.68 -5.27
C GLY A 17 -7.37 -6.88 -5.89
N GLY A 18 -7.19 -5.56 -6.12
CA GLY A 18 -8.17 -4.72 -6.83
C GLY A 18 -9.49 -4.49 -6.09
N GLY A 19 -9.47 -4.53 -4.76
CA GLY A 19 -10.67 -4.35 -3.94
C GLY A 19 -11.63 -5.54 -3.94
N GLN A 20 -11.21 -6.68 -4.47
CA GLN A 20 -12.03 -7.89 -4.50
C GLN A 20 -12.03 -8.65 -3.17
N VAL A 21 -11.09 -8.32 -2.27
CA VAL A 21 -10.99 -8.92 -0.95
C VAL A 21 -12.00 -8.25 -0.02
N ALA A 22 -13.01 -8.99 0.41
CA ALA A 22 -14.11 -8.53 1.26
C ALA A 22 -14.40 -9.54 2.37
N PRO A 23 -15.11 -9.16 3.44
CA PRO A 23 -15.53 -10.10 4.48
C PRO A 23 -16.28 -11.31 3.89
N GLY A 24 -15.88 -12.51 4.31
CA GLY A 24 -16.46 -13.77 3.82
C GLY A 24 -15.74 -14.37 2.61
N ILE A 25 -14.70 -13.72 2.10
CA ILE A 25 -13.84 -14.31 1.07
C ILE A 25 -13.12 -15.54 1.64
N ASN A 26 -12.92 -16.56 0.81
CA ASN A 26 -12.17 -17.76 1.18
C ASN A 26 -10.81 -17.84 0.46
N GLU A 27 -10.00 -18.82 0.87
CA GLU A 27 -8.64 -19.01 0.39
C GLU A 27 -8.59 -19.21 -1.13
N GLY A 28 -9.45 -20.06 -1.68
CA GLY A 28 -9.49 -20.32 -3.13
C GLY A 28 -9.89 -19.10 -3.97
N GLN A 29 -10.64 -18.16 -3.40
CA GLN A 29 -10.95 -16.89 -4.05
C GLN A 29 -9.74 -15.95 -4.03
N ILE A 30 -8.99 -15.89 -2.90
CA ILE A 30 -7.75 -15.11 -2.82
C ILE A 30 -6.70 -15.65 -3.78
N GLU A 31 -6.54 -16.97 -3.87
CA GLU A 31 -5.62 -17.59 -4.80
C GLU A 31 -5.92 -17.19 -6.26
N LYS A 32 -7.19 -17.16 -6.66
CA LYS A 32 -7.59 -16.68 -7.98
C LYS A 32 -7.27 -15.20 -8.20
N ILE A 33 -7.50 -14.35 -7.20
CA ILE A 33 -7.18 -12.93 -7.26
C ILE A 33 -5.67 -12.74 -7.44
N ASN A 34 -4.86 -13.41 -6.62
CA ASN A 34 -3.42 -13.34 -6.68
C ASN A 34 -2.86 -13.93 -8.00
N GLY A 35 -3.45 -15.02 -8.49
CA GLY A 35 -3.09 -15.63 -9.77
C GLY A 35 -3.40 -14.76 -10.99
N ALA A 36 -4.34 -13.82 -10.88
CA ALA A 36 -4.66 -12.89 -11.95
C ALA A 36 -3.67 -11.72 -12.08
N VAL A 37 -2.79 -11.53 -11.08
CA VAL A 37 -1.82 -10.43 -11.02
C VAL A 37 -0.44 -10.91 -11.50
N HIS A 38 -0.32 -11.25 -12.78
CA HIS A 38 0.96 -11.74 -13.32
C HIS A 38 1.99 -10.62 -13.46
N ASN A 39 3.16 -10.77 -12.86
CA ASN A 39 4.39 -9.97 -13.04
C ASN A 39 4.29 -8.47 -12.72
N ARG A 40 3.22 -8.01 -12.06
CA ARG A 40 3.03 -6.59 -11.72
C ARG A 40 3.00 -6.32 -10.21
N GLY A 41 3.09 -7.36 -9.40
CA GLY A 41 2.84 -7.31 -7.95
C GLY A 41 1.34 -7.26 -7.61
N PRO A 42 0.98 -7.61 -6.37
CA PRO A 42 -0.42 -7.72 -5.94
C PRO A 42 -1.07 -6.37 -5.61
N HIS A 43 -0.28 -5.29 -5.50
CA HIS A 43 -0.74 -4.04 -4.96
C HIS A 43 -1.53 -3.24 -5.99
N THR A 44 -2.74 -2.85 -5.63
CA THR A 44 -3.52 -1.87 -6.38
C THR A 44 -3.15 -0.49 -5.89
N VAL A 45 -2.70 0.37 -6.80
CA VAL A 45 -2.23 1.71 -6.45
C VAL A 45 -3.10 2.78 -7.09
N THR A 46 -3.30 3.88 -6.37
CA THR A 46 -4.01 5.07 -6.81
C THR A 46 -3.01 6.17 -7.15
N GLY A 47 -3.17 6.76 -8.31
CA GLY A 47 -2.28 7.78 -8.88
C GLY A 47 -2.27 7.70 -10.41
N PRO A 48 -1.32 8.35 -11.10
CA PRO A 48 -0.35 9.29 -10.54
C PRO A 48 -0.95 10.66 -10.25
N ILE A 49 -0.41 11.34 -9.24
CA ILE A 49 -0.68 12.74 -8.95
C ILE A 49 0.53 13.56 -9.39
N TYR A 50 0.31 14.48 -10.30
CA TYR A 50 1.35 15.37 -10.83
C TYR A 50 1.45 16.62 -9.97
N VAL A 51 2.63 16.93 -9.44
CA VAL A 51 2.92 18.16 -8.70
C VAL A 51 3.53 19.18 -9.67
N ASN A 52 2.86 20.32 -9.83
CA ASN A 52 3.35 21.37 -10.72
C ASN A 52 4.73 21.86 -10.26
N ASN A 53 5.60 22.12 -11.22
CA ASN A 53 6.97 22.60 -11.05
C ASN A 53 7.91 21.66 -10.26
N ALA A 54 7.51 20.43 -9.94
CA ALA A 54 8.43 19.45 -9.40
C ALA A 54 9.31 18.88 -10.51
N GLU A 55 10.63 19.00 -10.39
CA GLU A 55 11.61 18.60 -11.40
C GLU A 55 12.62 17.60 -10.85
N PRO A 56 13.24 16.77 -11.70
CA PRO A 56 14.31 15.87 -11.29
C PRO A 56 15.44 16.62 -10.55
N GLY A 57 15.76 16.13 -9.35
CA GLY A 57 16.72 16.74 -8.43
C GLY A 57 16.07 17.46 -7.24
N ASP A 58 14.77 17.73 -7.29
CA ASP A 58 14.03 18.23 -6.15
C ASP A 58 13.79 17.13 -5.11
N LEU A 59 13.41 17.55 -3.91
CA LEU A 59 12.97 16.70 -2.83
C LEU A 59 11.48 16.97 -2.55
N LEU A 60 10.64 15.99 -2.78
CA LEU A 60 9.21 16.10 -2.55
C LEU A 60 8.86 15.62 -1.14
N ALA A 61 8.32 16.51 -0.31
CA ALA A 61 7.83 16.21 1.03
C ALA A 61 6.34 15.84 0.98
N ILE A 62 6.00 14.62 1.34
CA ILE A 62 4.62 14.15 1.43
C ILE A 62 4.24 14.04 2.89
N HIS A 63 3.32 14.90 3.33
CA HIS A 63 2.80 14.89 4.70
C HIS A 63 1.45 14.15 4.76
N ILE A 64 1.32 13.20 5.68
CA ILE A 64 0.09 12.45 5.89
C ILE A 64 -0.76 13.15 6.96
N ASN A 65 -1.72 13.94 6.53
CA ASN A 65 -2.60 14.68 7.43
C ASN A 65 -3.52 13.74 8.23
N ARG A 66 -4.09 12.73 7.57
CA ARG A 66 -5.05 11.80 8.17
C ARG A 66 -5.17 10.53 7.34
N ILE A 67 -5.31 9.39 8.02
CA ILE A 67 -5.72 8.13 7.42
C ILE A 67 -7.06 7.72 8.03
N GLN A 68 -8.03 7.46 7.17
CA GLN A 68 -9.36 6.99 7.58
C GLN A 68 -9.49 5.51 7.22
N LEU A 69 -9.74 4.69 8.23
CA LEU A 69 -9.93 3.26 8.08
C LEU A 69 -11.37 2.91 7.64
N PRO A 70 -11.55 1.83 6.87
CA PRO A 70 -12.86 1.21 6.68
C PRO A 70 -13.32 0.49 7.96
N MET A 71 -14.51 -0.10 7.92
CA MET A 71 -15.06 -0.86 9.05
C MET A 71 -14.46 -2.26 9.23
N TYR A 72 -13.68 -2.72 8.28
CA TYR A 72 -13.07 -4.06 8.33
C TYR A 72 -11.69 -4.07 7.70
N ALA A 73 -10.90 -5.06 8.08
CA ALA A 73 -9.66 -5.45 7.43
C ALA A 73 -9.58 -6.96 7.29
N THR A 74 -8.74 -7.44 6.40
CA THR A 74 -8.46 -8.86 6.22
C THR A 74 -6.99 -9.15 6.50
N ASN A 75 -6.74 -10.32 7.05
CA ASN A 75 -5.42 -10.91 7.16
C ASN A 75 -5.44 -12.29 6.54
N ASN A 76 -4.41 -12.63 5.77
CA ASN A 76 -4.31 -13.94 5.16
C ASN A 76 -2.89 -14.48 5.25
N THR A 77 -2.79 -15.81 5.37
CA THR A 77 -1.56 -16.56 5.16
C THR A 77 -1.64 -17.26 3.80
N ALA A 78 -0.52 -17.34 3.10
CA ALA A 78 -0.40 -18.08 1.85
C ALA A 78 0.55 -19.26 2.03
N LYS A 79 0.18 -20.41 1.48
CA LYS A 79 1.00 -21.61 1.53
C LYS A 79 2.38 -21.37 0.90
N GLY A 80 3.42 -21.82 1.56
CA GLY A 80 4.80 -21.69 1.09
C GLY A 80 5.36 -20.27 1.19
N LYS A 81 4.71 -19.36 1.94
CA LYS A 81 5.16 -17.97 2.11
C LYS A 81 5.28 -17.59 3.58
N GLY A 82 5.96 -16.46 3.83
CA GLY A 82 6.19 -15.95 5.18
C GLY A 82 7.37 -16.61 5.89
N LEU A 83 7.47 -16.34 7.19
CA LEU A 83 8.60 -16.80 8.03
C LEU A 83 8.57 -18.31 8.30
N PHE A 84 7.37 -18.90 8.33
CA PHE A 84 7.14 -20.33 8.61
C PHE A 84 6.31 -20.96 7.49
N PRO A 85 6.86 -21.13 6.29
CA PRO A 85 6.10 -21.45 5.08
C PRO A 85 5.42 -22.82 5.12
N ASP A 86 5.97 -23.77 5.91
CA ASP A 86 5.49 -25.15 5.99
C ASP A 86 4.67 -25.45 7.27
N GLU A 87 4.60 -24.47 8.20
CA GLU A 87 3.99 -24.72 9.52
C GLU A 87 2.52 -24.26 9.59
N PHE A 88 2.12 -23.29 8.78
CA PHE A 88 0.78 -22.72 8.82
C PHE A 88 0.00 -23.01 7.53
N PRO A 89 -1.28 -23.41 7.67
CA PRO A 89 -2.15 -23.57 6.52
C PRO A 89 -2.48 -22.20 5.89
N GLU A 90 -2.94 -22.24 4.67
CA GLU A 90 -3.63 -21.12 4.06
C GLU A 90 -4.85 -20.74 4.90
N GLN A 91 -4.98 -19.46 5.24
CA GLN A 91 -6.09 -18.96 6.04
C GLN A 91 -6.40 -17.50 5.69
N VAL A 92 -7.69 -17.18 5.70
CA VAL A 92 -8.18 -15.80 5.57
C VAL A 92 -9.05 -15.47 6.77
N THR A 93 -8.76 -14.37 7.42
CA THR A 93 -9.56 -13.88 8.53
C THR A 93 -9.94 -12.41 8.29
N SER A 94 -11.23 -12.12 8.40
CA SER A 94 -11.74 -10.75 8.36
C SER A 94 -11.99 -10.26 9.78
N TYR A 95 -11.55 -9.04 10.06
CA TYR A 95 -11.71 -8.40 11.35
C TYR A 95 -12.54 -7.12 11.20
N TYR A 96 -13.48 -6.91 12.11
CA TYR A 96 -14.14 -5.62 12.24
C TYR A 96 -13.26 -4.67 13.07
N LEU A 97 -13.15 -3.44 12.59
CA LEU A 97 -12.33 -2.40 13.21
C LEU A 97 -13.23 -1.45 14.02
N ASP A 98 -12.90 -1.30 15.30
CA ASP A 98 -13.47 -0.23 16.14
C ASP A 98 -12.66 1.05 15.86
N THR A 99 -13.10 1.83 14.89
CA THR A 99 -12.40 3.04 14.44
C THR A 99 -12.50 4.19 15.43
N ASP A 100 -13.48 4.16 16.32
CA ASP A 100 -13.62 5.19 17.37
C ASP A 100 -12.58 4.97 18.46
N LYS A 101 -12.33 3.70 18.83
CA LYS A 101 -11.31 3.34 19.82
C LYS A 101 -9.96 3.02 19.21
N MET A 102 -9.85 3.05 17.87
CA MET A 102 -8.65 2.67 17.15
C MET A 102 -8.10 1.32 17.62
N GLN A 103 -8.94 0.28 17.60
CA GLN A 103 -8.58 -1.07 18.00
C GLN A 103 -9.38 -2.12 17.23
N MET A 104 -8.85 -3.33 17.17
CA MET A 104 -9.57 -4.50 16.69
C MET A 104 -9.45 -5.67 17.67
N ARG A 105 -10.46 -6.52 17.71
CA ARG A 105 -10.40 -7.78 18.45
C ARG A 105 -9.79 -8.86 17.56
N PHE A 106 -8.55 -9.22 17.87
CA PHE A 106 -7.83 -10.27 17.14
C PHE A 106 -8.28 -11.67 17.58
N SER A 107 -8.50 -11.87 18.89
CA SER A 107 -9.03 -13.07 19.47
C SER A 107 -9.88 -12.72 20.71
N PRO A 108 -10.57 -13.69 21.36
CA PRO A 108 -11.36 -13.42 22.55
C PRO A 108 -10.62 -12.62 23.63
N ASN A 109 -9.33 -12.82 23.78
CA ASN A 109 -8.51 -12.23 24.83
C ASN A 109 -7.44 -11.25 24.32
N VAL A 110 -7.42 -10.93 23.01
CA VAL A 110 -6.41 -10.05 22.42
C VAL A 110 -7.07 -8.89 21.69
N LEU A 111 -6.80 -7.69 22.16
CA LEU A 111 -7.11 -6.44 21.45
C LEU A 111 -5.81 -5.89 20.86
N VAL A 112 -5.88 -5.49 19.59
CA VAL A 112 -4.75 -4.91 18.85
C VAL A 112 -5.06 -3.43 18.60
N PRO A 113 -4.20 -2.50 19.06
CA PRO A 113 -4.34 -1.09 18.73
C PRO A 113 -4.05 -0.87 17.23
N LEU A 114 -4.87 -0.06 16.57
CA LEU A 114 -4.69 0.26 15.15
C LEU A 114 -3.73 1.44 14.99
N LYS A 115 -2.84 1.31 14.02
CA LYS A 115 -1.87 2.33 13.62
C LYS A 115 -1.76 2.33 12.10
N PRO A 116 -2.75 2.90 11.39
CA PRO A 116 -2.82 2.79 9.94
C PRO A 116 -1.67 3.52 9.24
N PHE A 117 -1.18 2.91 8.17
CA PHE A 117 -0.16 3.48 7.29
C PHE A 117 -0.33 2.94 5.86
N PRO A 118 0.15 3.65 4.82
CA PRO A 118 0.24 3.10 3.48
C PRO A 118 1.42 2.12 3.41
N GLY A 119 1.19 0.87 2.99
CA GLY A 119 2.28 -0.05 2.67
C GLY A 119 3.06 0.44 1.46
N VAL A 120 2.34 0.99 0.49
CA VAL A 120 2.92 1.58 -0.73
C VAL A 120 2.73 3.09 -0.73
N LEU A 121 3.86 3.82 -0.78
CA LEU A 121 3.91 5.26 -1.06
C LEU A 121 5.14 5.55 -1.92
N ALA A 122 4.96 6.22 -3.05
CA ALA A 122 6.04 6.40 -4.01
C ALA A 122 5.86 7.63 -4.90
N VAL A 123 6.95 7.98 -5.57
CA VAL A 123 7.01 8.87 -6.73
C VAL A 123 7.33 8.10 -8.00
N GLY A 124 7.18 8.74 -9.15
CA GLY A 124 7.55 8.17 -10.44
C GLY A 124 9.05 7.86 -10.51
N ARG A 125 9.39 6.67 -10.97
CA ARG A 125 10.79 6.25 -11.17
C ARG A 125 11.27 6.58 -12.57
N SER A 126 12.54 6.94 -12.71
CA SER A 126 13.19 7.21 -14.00
C SER A 126 13.64 5.94 -14.70
N ASP A 127 14.02 4.90 -13.94
CA ASP A 127 14.46 3.62 -14.49
C ASP A 127 13.31 2.61 -14.55
N THR A 128 13.00 2.15 -15.75
CA THR A 128 12.00 1.12 -16.03
C THR A 128 12.61 -0.13 -16.68
N THR A 129 13.93 -0.29 -16.60
CA THR A 129 14.69 -1.39 -17.24
C THR A 129 15.30 -2.37 -16.25
N GLY A 130 15.15 -2.12 -14.94
CA GLY A 130 15.71 -2.99 -13.89
C GLY A 130 15.11 -4.40 -13.86
N PRO A 131 15.67 -5.30 -13.03
CA PRO A 131 15.32 -6.72 -13.01
C PRO A 131 13.84 -7.02 -12.67
N TRP A 132 13.16 -6.05 -12.08
CA TRP A 132 11.73 -6.13 -11.69
C TRP A 132 10.81 -5.42 -12.68
N CYS A 133 11.33 -5.09 -13.88
CA CYS A 133 10.60 -4.41 -14.93
C CYS A 133 10.59 -5.27 -16.21
N THR A 134 9.44 -5.32 -16.87
CA THR A 134 9.26 -5.98 -18.17
C THR A 134 8.43 -5.06 -19.06
N ASP A 135 8.89 -4.77 -20.26
CA ASP A 135 8.21 -3.89 -21.23
C ASP A 135 7.84 -2.51 -20.65
N GLY A 136 8.75 -1.91 -19.87
CA GLY A 136 8.54 -0.61 -19.23
C GLY A 136 7.57 -0.65 -18.05
N LYS A 137 7.11 -1.82 -17.63
CA LYS A 137 6.22 -2.02 -16.48
C LYS A 137 7.00 -2.70 -15.37
N CYS A 138 6.97 -2.11 -14.18
CA CYS A 138 7.69 -2.61 -13.02
C CYS A 138 6.73 -3.20 -11.99
N SER A 139 7.20 -4.24 -11.29
CA SER A 139 6.47 -4.82 -10.17
C SER A 139 6.31 -3.80 -9.04
N THR A 140 5.17 -3.85 -8.34
CA THR A 140 4.92 -3.05 -7.14
C THR A 140 5.52 -3.67 -5.87
N GLU A 141 6.07 -4.88 -5.94
CA GLU A 141 6.60 -5.58 -4.75
C GLU A 141 7.89 -4.98 -4.21
N GLN A 142 8.76 -4.49 -5.08
CA GLN A 142 10.08 -4.02 -4.66
C GLN A 142 10.09 -2.52 -4.44
N PRO A 143 10.48 -2.04 -3.25
CA PRO A 143 10.77 -0.64 -3.02
C PRO A 143 12.12 -0.23 -3.63
N GLY A 144 12.35 1.06 -3.74
CA GLY A 144 13.59 1.62 -4.26
C GLY A 144 13.76 3.09 -3.89
N PRO A 145 14.71 3.81 -4.52
CA PRO A 145 14.92 5.24 -4.28
C PRO A 145 13.69 6.11 -4.55
N TYR A 146 12.71 5.59 -5.27
CA TYR A 146 11.42 6.23 -5.53
C TYR A 146 10.35 5.96 -4.46
N GLY A 147 10.66 5.20 -3.40
CA GLY A 147 9.71 4.66 -2.44
C GLY A 147 9.19 3.28 -2.90
N GLY A 148 7.89 3.10 -2.97
CA GLY A 148 7.24 1.85 -3.34
C GLY A 148 6.67 1.12 -2.15
N ASN A 149 6.74 -0.21 -2.19
CA ASN A 149 6.25 -1.10 -1.14
C ASN A 149 7.23 -1.16 0.04
N MET A 150 7.22 -0.12 0.85
CA MET A 150 8.15 0.01 1.97
C MET A 150 7.65 -0.65 3.25
N ASP A 151 6.33 -0.85 3.37
CA ASP A 151 5.68 -1.42 4.56
C ASP A 151 6.18 -0.77 5.87
N LEU A 152 6.30 0.56 5.85
CA LEU A 152 6.93 1.32 6.91
C LEU A 152 5.87 1.87 7.89
N PRO A 153 5.72 1.29 9.11
CA PRO A 153 4.69 1.71 10.07
C PRO A 153 4.83 3.15 10.57
N GLU A 154 6.00 3.76 10.37
CA GLU A 154 6.25 5.17 10.69
C GLU A 154 5.53 6.13 9.75
N MET A 155 5.08 5.69 8.58
CA MET A 155 4.27 6.49 7.64
C MET A 155 2.81 6.57 8.07
N GLN A 156 2.56 7.06 9.27
CA GLN A 156 1.22 7.23 9.84
C GLN A 156 0.78 8.69 9.81
N THR A 157 -0.44 8.94 10.24
CA THR A 157 -0.96 10.32 10.43
C THR A 157 0.03 11.19 11.20
N GLY A 158 0.35 12.36 10.65
CA GLY A 158 1.30 13.32 11.20
C GLY A 158 2.75 13.14 10.75
N SER A 159 3.07 12.07 10.02
CA SER A 159 4.41 11.86 9.48
C SER A 159 4.63 12.62 8.18
N THR A 160 5.91 12.90 7.86
CA THR A 160 6.34 13.43 6.57
C THR A 160 7.41 12.52 5.99
N THR A 161 7.21 12.06 4.78
CA THR A 161 8.17 11.25 4.03
C THR A 161 8.73 12.07 2.87
N TYR A 162 10.03 11.97 2.65
CA TYR A 162 10.75 12.73 1.62
C TYR A 162 11.19 11.79 0.50
N PHE A 163 10.87 12.17 -0.75
CA PHE A 163 11.23 11.41 -1.94
C PHE A 163 12.02 12.25 -2.92
N PRO A 164 13.13 11.74 -3.48
CA PRO A 164 13.82 12.41 -4.58
C PRO A 164 12.95 12.37 -5.83
N VAL A 165 12.69 13.53 -6.42
CA VAL A 165 11.98 13.61 -7.70
C VAL A 165 12.87 13.08 -8.80
N GLN A 166 12.42 12.07 -9.53
CA GLN A 166 13.17 11.43 -10.61
C GLN A 166 12.61 11.75 -12.00
N VAL A 167 11.34 12.16 -12.05
CA VAL A 167 10.64 12.53 -13.29
C VAL A 167 9.82 13.78 -13.07
N ASN A 168 9.57 14.56 -14.13
CA ASN A 168 8.80 15.79 -14.03
C ASN A 168 7.42 15.54 -13.38
N GLY A 169 7.06 16.39 -12.44
CA GLY A 169 5.83 16.32 -11.68
C GLY A 169 5.84 15.30 -10.54
N GLY A 170 6.95 14.63 -10.27
CA GLY A 170 7.09 13.66 -9.18
C GLY A 170 6.20 12.43 -9.29
N LEU A 171 4.99 12.56 -9.85
CA LEU A 171 4.05 11.46 -10.11
C LEU A 171 3.77 10.59 -8.89
N ILE A 172 3.18 11.16 -7.83
CA ILE A 172 2.90 10.45 -6.57
C ILE A 172 1.86 9.35 -6.79
N TRP A 173 2.07 8.19 -6.18
CA TRP A 173 1.11 7.09 -6.11
C TRP A 173 1.19 6.37 -4.77
N THR A 174 0.06 5.81 -4.33
CA THR A 174 -0.06 5.13 -3.04
C THR A 174 -1.11 4.02 -3.08
N GLY A 175 -1.03 3.09 -2.16
CA GLY A 175 -1.99 1.99 -2.03
C GLY A 175 -1.58 1.01 -0.94
N ASP A 176 -2.15 -0.17 -0.97
CA ASP A 176 -1.84 -1.27 -0.05
C ASP A 176 -1.84 -0.80 1.41
N SER A 177 -2.94 -0.19 1.83
CA SER A 177 -3.02 0.40 3.16
C SER A 177 -3.21 -0.66 4.24
N HIS A 178 -2.45 -0.54 5.30
CA HIS A 178 -2.47 -1.40 6.47
C HIS A 178 -3.20 -0.71 7.63
N ALA A 179 -3.88 -1.49 8.47
CA ALA A 179 -4.52 -1.00 9.69
C ALA A 179 -3.60 -1.16 10.92
N LYS A 180 -2.53 -1.98 10.78
CA LYS A 180 -1.56 -2.26 11.83
C LYS A 180 -0.26 -2.73 11.23
#